data_3240d9800304905641d271f2196b1322
#
_entry.id   3240d9800304905641d271f2196b1322
#
_cell.length_a   1.000
_cell.length_b   1.000
_cell.length_c   1.000
_cell.angle_alpha   90.00
_cell.angle_beta   90.00
_cell.angle_gamma   90.00
#
_symmetry.space_group_name_H-M   'P 1'
#
loop_
_entity.id
_entity.type
_entity.pdbx_description
1 polymer ?
#
loop_
_entity_poly.entity_id
_entity_poly.type
_entity_poly.pdbx_seq_one_letter_code
_entity_poly.pdbx_strand_id
1 'polypeptide(L)'
;MTIFVDASVIVAMIAREPDATSFATFLTLESDRATSPLAIWESTRGVQSARGVAFAEARALVTDFVEVANLRIVAVEPDDAALALDAHAQFGKGVHPAALNFGDCFAYACAQRLDAALLFKGNDFALTDIKDATLP
;
A
#
# COMPACT_ATOMS: atom_id res chain seq x y z
N MET A 1 16.44 -1.97 5.20
CA MET A 1 15.64 -1.63 4.00
C MET A 1 14.28 -1.10 4.43
N THR A 2 13.73 -0.20 3.67
CA THR A 2 12.38 0.32 3.93
C THR A 2 11.35 -0.55 3.23
N ILE A 3 10.26 -0.88 3.92
CA ILE A 3 9.06 -1.46 3.33
C ILE A 3 8.01 -0.36 3.22
N PHE A 4 7.43 -0.17 2.03
CA PHE A 4 6.22 0.64 1.85
C PHE A 4 5.00 -0.27 1.86
N VAL A 5 4.04 0.01 2.73
CA VAL A 5 2.84 -0.80 2.94
C VAL A 5 1.69 -0.22 2.15
N ASP A 6 1.22 -0.97 1.14
CA ASP A 6 0.08 -0.58 0.33
C ASP A 6 -1.24 -0.72 1.09
N ALA A 7 -2.24 0.06 0.68
CA ALA A 7 -3.58 -0.01 1.24
C ALA A 7 -4.16 -1.43 1.23
N SER A 8 -3.87 -2.22 0.18
CA SER A 8 -4.36 -3.60 0.07
C SER A 8 -3.94 -4.48 1.24
N VAL A 9 -2.74 -4.27 1.76
CA VAL A 9 -2.22 -5.02 2.93
C VAL A 9 -2.89 -4.56 4.21
N ILE A 10 -3.04 -3.26 4.40
CA ILE A 10 -3.70 -2.69 5.57
C ILE A 10 -5.13 -3.23 5.68
N VAL A 11 -5.87 -3.21 4.57
CA VAL A 11 -7.23 -3.75 4.52
C VAL A 11 -7.25 -5.24 4.82
N ALA A 12 -6.36 -6.02 4.20
CA ALA A 12 -6.29 -7.47 4.41
C ALA A 12 -6.03 -7.83 5.87
N MET A 13 -5.15 -7.09 6.53
CA MET A 13 -4.81 -7.36 7.93
C MET A 13 -5.95 -6.98 8.88
N ILE A 14 -6.57 -5.83 8.69
CA ILE A 14 -7.69 -5.38 9.50
C ILE A 14 -8.92 -6.27 9.29
N ALA A 15 -9.19 -6.66 8.06
CA ALA A 15 -10.29 -7.56 7.72
C ALA A 15 -10.00 -9.03 8.03
N ARG A 16 -8.79 -9.36 8.49
CA ARG A 16 -8.34 -10.72 8.82
C ARG A 16 -8.51 -11.70 7.67
N GLU A 17 -8.09 -11.25 6.49
CA GLU A 17 -8.09 -12.11 5.31
C GLU A 17 -7.05 -13.25 5.47
N PRO A 18 -7.15 -14.33 4.66
CA PRO A 18 -6.30 -15.52 4.84
C PRO A 18 -4.79 -15.24 4.82
N ASP A 19 -4.34 -14.22 4.10
CA ASP A 19 -2.94 -13.84 3.97
C ASP A 19 -2.45 -12.83 5.04
N ALA A 20 -3.31 -12.43 5.97
CA ALA A 20 -2.97 -11.46 7.02
C ALA A 20 -1.75 -11.90 7.86
N THR A 21 -1.67 -13.17 8.21
CA THR A 21 -0.55 -13.72 8.98
C THR A 21 0.77 -13.61 8.23
N SER A 22 0.76 -13.88 6.93
CA SER A 22 1.94 -13.74 6.08
C SER A 22 2.41 -12.29 6.03
N PHE A 23 1.49 -11.34 5.87
CA PHE A 23 1.83 -9.91 5.89
C PHE A 23 2.43 -9.48 7.23
N ALA A 24 1.87 -9.96 8.34
CA ALA A 24 2.42 -9.68 9.66
C ALA A 24 3.89 -10.16 9.77
N THR A 25 4.20 -11.32 9.22
CA THR A 25 5.56 -11.85 9.20
C THR A 25 6.50 -10.93 8.40
N PHE A 26 6.11 -10.51 7.20
CA PHE A 26 6.94 -9.61 6.40
C PHE A 26 7.17 -8.27 7.11
N LEU A 27 6.17 -7.74 7.79
CA LEU A 27 6.32 -6.49 8.55
C LEU A 27 7.33 -6.62 9.68
N THR A 28 7.44 -7.78 10.32
CA THR A 28 8.39 -7.98 11.41
C THR A 28 9.85 -8.06 10.94
N LEU A 29 10.09 -8.34 9.66
CA LEU A 29 11.44 -8.46 9.12
C LEU A 29 12.13 -7.12 8.92
N GLU A 30 11.38 -6.03 8.85
CA GLU A 30 11.92 -4.69 8.62
C GLU A 30 11.44 -3.73 9.70
N SER A 31 12.37 -2.94 10.23
CA SER A 31 12.05 -1.95 11.25
C SER A 31 11.56 -0.63 10.66
N ASP A 32 11.97 -0.29 9.44
CA ASP A 32 11.51 0.93 8.76
C ASP A 32 10.35 0.59 7.84
N ARG A 33 9.14 0.92 8.31
CA ARG A 33 7.87 0.65 7.65
C ARG A 33 7.17 1.96 7.36
N ALA A 34 6.84 2.19 6.11
CA ALA A 34 6.23 3.44 5.66
C ALA A 34 4.90 3.19 4.98
N THR A 35 4.05 4.17 5.01
CA THR A 35 2.83 4.27 4.21
C THR A 35 2.60 5.74 3.86
N SER A 36 1.51 6.07 3.21
CA SER A 36 1.23 7.45 2.79
C SER A 36 -0.17 7.90 3.19
N PRO A 37 -0.44 9.22 3.17
CA PRO A 37 -1.79 9.74 3.38
C PRO A 37 -2.83 9.16 2.41
N LEU A 38 -2.44 8.95 1.15
CA LEU A 38 -3.34 8.33 0.16
C LEU A 38 -3.67 6.89 0.54
N ALA A 39 -2.67 6.12 0.93
CA ALA A 39 -2.86 4.72 1.34
C ALA A 39 -3.76 4.63 2.58
N ILE A 40 -3.63 5.56 3.51
CA ILE A 40 -4.49 5.63 4.69
C ILE A 40 -5.94 5.92 4.29
N TRP A 41 -6.16 6.86 3.38
CA TRP A 41 -7.49 7.17 2.87
C TRP A 41 -8.11 5.96 2.16
N GLU A 42 -7.37 5.34 1.26
CA GLU A 42 -7.81 4.14 0.55
C GLU A 42 -8.12 2.99 1.51
N SER A 43 -7.24 2.77 2.50
CA SER A 43 -7.42 1.73 3.50
C SER A 43 -8.70 1.93 4.30
N THR A 44 -9.00 3.16 4.68
CA THR A 44 -10.22 3.48 5.42
C THR A 44 -11.46 3.12 4.61
N ARG A 45 -11.50 3.49 3.33
CA ARG A 45 -12.62 3.14 2.46
C ARG A 45 -12.69 1.63 2.21
N GLY A 46 -11.53 0.99 2.05
CA GLY A 46 -11.46 -0.46 1.87
C GLY A 46 -11.93 -1.24 3.10
N VAL A 47 -11.56 -0.82 4.29
CA VAL A 47 -12.01 -1.43 5.55
C VAL A 47 -13.52 -1.24 5.75
N GLN A 48 -14.02 -0.05 5.46
CA GLN A 48 -15.47 0.21 5.51
C GLN A 48 -16.25 -0.81 4.67
N SER A 49 -15.78 -1.04 3.45
CA SER A 49 -16.39 -1.96 2.51
C SER A 49 -16.22 -3.42 2.94
N ALA A 50 -14.99 -3.82 3.26
CA ALA A 50 -14.65 -5.22 3.56
C ALA A 50 -15.29 -5.72 4.87
N ARG A 51 -15.42 -4.85 5.87
CA ARG A 51 -16.00 -5.19 7.17
C ARG A 51 -17.47 -4.80 7.32
N GLY A 52 -18.00 -4.01 6.40
CA GLY A 52 -19.37 -3.53 6.49
C GLY A 52 -19.63 -2.68 7.72
N VAL A 53 -18.66 -1.86 8.11
CA VAL A 53 -18.72 -1.00 9.31
C VAL A 53 -18.98 0.45 8.92
N ALA A 54 -19.38 1.27 9.90
CA ALA A 54 -19.54 2.70 9.71
C ALA A 54 -18.18 3.36 9.40
N PHE A 55 -18.21 4.48 8.69
CA PHE A 55 -17.00 5.21 8.32
C PHE A 55 -16.14 5.58 9.53
N ALA A 56 -16.76 6.07 10.60
CA ALA A 56 -16.03 6.44 11.81
C ALA A 56 -15.29 5.26 12.45
N GLU A 57 -15.91 4.08 12.43
CA GLU A 57 -15.29 2.85 12.92
C GLU A 57 -14.13 2.42 12.02
N ALA A 58 -14.30 2.45 10.71
CA ALA A 58 -13.23 2.13 9.77
C ALA A 58 -12.03 3.07 9.95
N ARG A 59 -12.29 4.36 10.12
CA ARG A 59 -11.26 5.37 10.37
C ARG A 59 -10.47 5.07 11.63
N ALA A 60 -11.15 4.72 12.72
CA ALA A 60 -10.51 4.35 14.00
C ALA A 60 -9.66 3.10 13.85
N LEU A 61 -10.16 2.08 13.16
CA LEU A 61 -9.42 0.83 12.93
C LEU A 61 -8.13 1.07 12.15
N VAL A 62 -8.16 1.90 11.13
CA VAL A 62 -6.97 2.21 10.33
C VAL A 62 -5.97 3.04 11.15
N THR A 63 -6.44 4.04 11.88
CA THR A 63 -5.59 4.86 12.76
C THR A 63 -4.85 3.99 13.78
N ASP A 64 -5.58 3.09 14.44
CA ASP A 64 -5.01 2.17 15.43
C ASP A 64 -4.00 1.22 14.79
N PHE A 65 -4.31 0.69 13.62
CA PHE A 65 -3.41 -0.20 12.89
C PHE A 65 -2.09 0.48 12.55
N VAL A 66 -2.15 1.70 12.02
CA VAL A 66 -0.95 2.49 11.65
C VAL A 66 -0.05 2.69 12.88
N GLU A 67 -0.65 2.98 14.02
CA GLU A 67 0.09 3.16 15.28
C GLU A 67 0.70 1.85 15.77
N VAL A 68 -0.10 0.79 15.89
CA VAL A 68 0.34 -0.51 16.41
C VAL A 68 1.41 -1.14 15.51
N ALA A 69 1.24 -1.07 14.19
CA ALA A 69 2.21 -1.58 13.24
C ALA A 69 3.44 -0.68 13.08
N ASN A 70 3.45 0.46 13.75
CA ASN A 70 4.53 1.46 13.69
C ASN A 70 4.84 1.86 12.25
N LEU A 71 3.81 2.23 11.51
CA LEU A 71 3.96 2.71 10.14
C LEU A 71 4.29 4.22 10.16
N ARG A 72 5.41 4.57 9.56
CA ARG A 72 5.79 5.97 9.36
C ARG A 72 4.97 6.53 8.18
N ILE A 73 4.25 7.62 8.40
CA ILE A 73 3.47 8.27 7.34
C ILE A 73 4.39 9.21 6.59
N VAL A 74 4.66 8.91 5.32
CA VAL A 74 5.51 9.75 4.47
C VAL A 74 4.66 10.72 3.67
N ALA A 75 5.15 11.93 3.49
CA ALA A 75 4.47 12.93 2.69
C ALA A 75 4.39 12.49 1.22
N VAL A 76 3.29 12.85 0.56
CA VAL A 76 3.21 12.84 -0.90
C VAL A 76 3.83 14.14 -1.38
N GLU A 77 4.86 14.04 -2.19
CA GLU A 77 5.67 15.19 -2.61
C GLU A 77 5.45 15.53 -4.07
N PRO A 78 5.81 16.75 -4.52
CA PRO A 78 5.66 17.15 -5.92
C PRO A 78 6.29 16.17 -6.91
N ASP A 79 7.44 15.59 -6.59
CA ASP A 79 8.10 14.62 -7.46
C ASP A 79 7.29 13.33 -7.63
N ASP A 80 6.41 13.01 -6.69
CA ASP A 80 5.55 11.83 -6.79
C ASP A 80 4.55 11.96 -7.93
N ALA A 81 4.17 13.17 -8.31
CA ALA A 81 3.28 13.39 -9.45
C ALA A 81 3.91 12.86 -10.75
N ALA A 82 5.16 13.20 -11.02
CA ALA A 82 5.86 12.72 -12.22
C ALA A 82 6.05 11.21 -12.17
N LEU A 83 6.48 10.67 -11.03
CA LEU A 83 6.68 9.22 -10.86
C LEU A 83 5.37 8.45 -11.04
N ALA A 84 4.26 8.97 -10.49
CA ALA A 84 2.95 8.33 -10.63
C ALA A 84 2.43 8.39 -12.07
N LEU A 85 2.66 9.49 -12.78
CA LEU A 85 2.30 9.61 -14.19
C LEU A 85 3.14 8.66 -15.05
N ASP A 86 4.42 8.53 -14.77
CA ASP A 86 5.29 7.56 -15.45
C ASP A 86 4.81 6.12 -15.18
N ALA A 87 4.43 5.80 -13.96
CA ALA A 87 3.86 4.50 -13.62
C ALA A 87 2.58 4.23 -14.41
N HIS A 88 1.71 5.21 -14.54
CA HIS A 88 0.49 5.07 -15.36
C HIS A 88 0.83 4.85 -16.83
N ALA A 89 1.79 5.60 -17.37
CA ALA A 89 2.19 5.48 -18.77
C ALA A 89 2.71 4.08 -19.10
N GLN A 90 3.38 3.42 -18.14
CA GLN A 90 3.94 2.08 -18.33
C GLN A 90 2.99 0.95 -17.93
N PHE A 91 2.28 1.10 -16.79
CA PHE A 91 1.56 0.00 -16.13
C PHE A 91 0.10 0.32 -15.83
N GLY A 92 -0.41 1.45 -16.28
CA GLY A 92 -1.72 1.94 -15.90
C GLY A 92 -2.88 1.13 -16.49
N LYS A 93 -4.04 1.29 -15.88
CA LYS A 93 -5.29 0.74 -16.37
C LYS A 93 -5.59 1.28 -17.76
N GLY A 94 -5.87 0.37 -18.70
CA GLY A 94 -6.08 0.71 -20.10
C GLY A 94 -4.80 0.77 -20.93
N VAL A 95 -3.62 0.64 -20.30
CA VAL A 95 -2.31 0.69 -20.96
C VAL A 95 -1.59 -0.66 -20.86
N HIS A 96 -1.69 -1.32 -19.71
CA HIS A 96 -0.89 -2.52 -19.42
C HIS A 96 -1.73 -3.50 -18.58
N PRO A 97 -1.45 -4.84 -18.67
CA PRO A 97 -2.16 -5.85 -17.87
C PRO A 97 -2.12 -5.65 -16.36
N ALA A 98 -1.08 -4.98 -15.82
CA ALA A 98 -1.02 -4.62 -14.42
C ALA A 98 -2.19 -3.72 -13.99
N ALA A 99 -2.70 -2.93 -14.91
CA ALA A 99 -3.92 -2.13 -14.73
C ALA A 99 -3.89 -1.26 -13.47
N LEU A 100 -2.75 -0.60 -13.19
CA LEU A 100 -2.62 0.24 -12.01
C LEU A 100 -3.61 1.39 -12.04
N ASN A 101 -4.35 1.55 -10.95
CA ASN A 101 -5.26 2.68 -10.76
C ASN A 101 -4.51 3.88 -10.15
N PHE A 102 -5.26 4.95 -9.85
CA PHE A 102 -4.71 6.17 -9.26
C PHE A 102 -3.91 5.89 -7.97
N GLY A 103 -4.51 5.18 -7.02
CA GLY A 103 -3.84 4.86 -5.75
C GLY A 103 -2.61 3.98 -5.93
N ASP A 104 -2.70 2.99 -6.81
CA ASP A 104 -1.57 2.10 -7.14
C ASP A 104 -0.39 2.88 -7.71
N CYS A 105 -0.65 3.82 -8.60
CA CYS A 105 0.41 4.64 -9.20
C CYS A 105 1.12 5.48 -8.14
N PHE A 106 0.40 6.02 -7.16
CA PHE A 106 1.03 6.77 -6.07
C PHE A 106 1.75 5.87 -5.06
N ALA A 107 1.26 4.66 -4.79
CA ALA A 107 2.00 3.68 -4.00
C ALA A 107 3.33 3.30 -4.67
N TYR A 108 3.29 3.05 -5.96
CA TYR A 108 4.47 2.81 -6.78
C TYR A 108 5.46 3.99 -6.70
N ALA A 109 4.96 5.21 -6.87
CA ALA A 109 5.79 6.43 -6.84
C ALA A 109 6.46 6.61 -5.49
N CYS A 110 5.71 6.48 -4.39
CA CYS A 110 6.27 6.60 -3.04
C CYS A 110 7.33 5.54 -2.76
N ALA A 111 7.07 4.29 -3.13
CA ALA A 111 8.03 3.20 -2.94
C ALA A 111 9.32 3.47 -3.73
N GLN A 112 9.20 3.91 -4.97
CA GLN A 112 10.38 4.26 -5.78
C GLN A 112 11.18 5.42 -5.19
N ARG A 113 10.52 6.49 -4.80
CA ARG A 113 11.20 7.67 -4.23
C ARG A 113 11.95 7.31 -2.94
N LEU A 114 11.40 6.41 -2.14
CA LEU A 114 12.01 5.96 -0.88
C LEU A 114 13.03 4.83 -1.07
N ASP A 115 13.21 4.34 -2.29
CA ASP A 115 13.98 3.12 -2.57
C ASP A 115 13.50 1.96 -1.69
N ALA A 116 12.18 1.85 -1.52
CA ALA A 116 11.55 0.85 -0.68
C ALA A 116 11.05 -0.34 -1.50
N ALA A 117 10.99 -1.50 -0.86
CA ALA A 117 10.22 -2.62 -1.38
C ALA A 117 8.74 -2.39 -1.06
N LEU A 118 7.85 -2.76 -1.97
CA LEU A 118 6.41 -2.61 -1.80
C LEU A 118 5.80 -3.90 -1.25
N LEU A 119 5.09 -3.80 -0.15
CA LEU A 119 4.27 -4.88 0.38
C LEU A 119 2.82 -4.67 -0.10
N PHE A 120 2.30 -5.63 -0.86
CA PHE A 120 1.00 -5.51 -1.51
C PHE A 120 0.28 -6.86 -1.55
N LYS A 121 -1.03 -6.79 -1.71
CA LYS A 121 -1.87 -7.97 -1.97
C LYS A 121 -2.33 -7.95 -3.43
N GLY A 122 -2.43 -9.13 -4.04
CA GLY A 122 -2.90 -9.30 -5.41
C GLY A 122 -1.76 -9.42 -6.40
N ASN A 123 -2.10 -9.37 -7.68
CA ASN A 123 -1.17 -9.64 -8.77
C ASN A 123 -0.75 -8.41 -9.56
N ASP A 124 -1.38 -7.25 -9.32
CA ASP A 124 -1.20 -6.08 -10.17
C ASP A 124 0.25 -5.58 -10.14
N PHE A 125 0.78 -5.32 -8.95
CA PHE A 125 2.17 -4.86 -8.81
C PHE A 125 3.20 -5.93 -9.22
N ALA A 126 2.85 -7.20 -9.12
CA ALA A 126 3.74 -8.30 -9.53
C ALA A 126 4.07 -8.25 -11.03
N LEU A 127 3.24 -7.61 -11.83
CA LEU A 127 3.44 -7.42 -13.26
C LEU A 127 4.26 -6.17 -13.59
N THR A 128 4.74 -5.45 -12.58
CA THR A 128 5.55 -4.25 -12.73
C THR A 128 7.00 -4.52 -12.34
N ASP A 129 7.84 -3.48 -12.43
CA ASP A 129 9.25 -3.54 -12.04
C ASP A 129 9.51 -3.11 -10.59
N ILE A 130 8.46 -2.86 -9.80
CA ILE A 130 8.63 -2.46 -8.40
C ILE A 130 9.23 -3.61 -7.57
N LYS A 131 10.11 -3.29 -6.63
CA LYS A 131 10.62 -4.30 -5.70
C LYS A 131 9.49 -4.87 -4.88
N ASP A 132 9.32 -6.18 -4.92
CA ASP A 132 8.32 -6.90 -4.14
C ASP A 132 8.90 -7.26 -2.77
N ALA A 133 8.28 -6.79 -1.71
CA ALA A 133 8.75 -7.01 -0.34
C ALA A 133 8.68 -8.48 0.11
N THR A 134 7.95 -9.32 -0.62
CA THR A 134 7.83 -10.76 -0.31
C THR A 134 8.92 -11.61 -0.97
N LEU A 135 9.70 -11.03 -1.87
CA LEU A 135 10.76 -11.72 -2.59
C LEU A 135 12.14 -11.43 -1.97
N PRO A 136 13.08 -12.41 -1.99
CA PRO A 136 14.43 -12.19 -1.49
C PRO A 136 15.25 -11.19 -2.30
#